data_d41e4b15951c023c314b6ca460d366f4
#
_entry.id   d41e4b15951c023c314b6ca460d366f4
#
_cell.length_a   1.000
_cell.length_b   1.000
_cell.length_c   1.000
_cell.angle_alpha   90.00
_cell.angle_beta   90.00
_cell.angle_gamma   90.00
#
_symmetry.space_group_name_H-M   'P 1'
#
loop_
_entity.id
_entity.type
_entity.pdbx_description
1 polymer ?
#
loop_
_entity_poly.entity_id
_entity_poly.type
_entity_poly.pdbx_seq_one_letter_code
_entity_poly.pdbx_strand_id
1 'polypeptide(L)'
;MFVTSKDDGLIPFVLTQILDACVNGVTLSDPDLPDSPIIYANKAFEEMSGYAQDEILGRNCRFLQGNDRDQECLATIREALAKNAACVVTLRNYRKNNELFLNRLSIRPLVDRDNNVIYYLGVQYDVTNEVRAREEIEKLNFEIEKRAGA
;
A
#
# COMPACT_ATOMS: atom_id res chain seq x y z
N MET A 1 12.10 -19.29 -8.54
CA MET A 1 11.19 -18.88 -7.47
C MET A 1 12.00 -18.32 -6.32
N PHE A 2 11.68 -17.12 -5.91
CA PHE A 2 12.55 -16.37 -5.00
C PHE A 2 12.18 -16.52 -3.53
N VAL A 3 10.90 -16.68 -3.23
CA VAL A 3 10.43 -16.84 -1.86
C VAL A 3 9.77 -18.19 -1.75
N THR A 4 10.49 -19.17 -1.25
CA THR A 4 10.02 -20.55 -1.17
C THR A 4 9.73 -21.00 0.25
N SER A 5 10.26 -20.29 1.25
CA SER A 5 10.00 -20.59 2.65
C SER A 5 10.19 -19.32 3.46
N LYS A 6 9.73 -19.35 4.70
CA LYS A 6 9.93 -18.26 5.65
C LYS A 6 11.21 -18.44 6.45
N ASP A 7 11.93 -19.52 6.21
CA ASP A 7 13.22 -19.75 6.84
C ASP A 7 14.15 -18.65 6.41
N ASP A 8 14.84 -18.07 7.33
CA ASP A 8 15.80 -17.03 7.08
C ASP A 8 15.29 -15.92 6.17
N GLY A 9 14.10 -16.08 5.65
CA GLY A 9 13.28 -15.09 4.99
C GLY A 9 13.99 -14.18 4.00
N LEU A 10 15.13 -14.59 3.52
CA LEU A 10 15.94 -13.71 2.73
C LEU A 10 15.45 -13.66 1.30
N ILE A 11 14.87 -12.52 0.97
CA ILE A 11 14.65 -12.15 -0.41
C ILE A 11 16.04 -12.08 -1.04
N PRO A 12 16.32 -12.83 -2.11
CA PRO A 12 17.64 -12.81 -2.75
C PRO A 12 18.06 -11.38 -3.08
N PHE A 13 19.34 -11.13 -2.93
CA PHE A 13 19.90 -9.79 -3.14
C PHE A 13 19.53 -9.18 -4.50
N VAL A 14 19.52 -10.00 -5.55
CA VAL A 14 19.11 -9.54 -6.88
C VAL A 14 17.65 -9.10 -6.90
N LEU A 15 16.75 -9.83 -6.23
CA LEU A 15 15.34 -9.45 -6.15
C LEU A 15 15.18 -8.14 -5.41
N THR A 16 15.93 -7.94 -4.33
CA THR A 16 15.93 -6.67 -3.58
C THR A 16 16.34 -5.50 -4.50
N GLN A 17 17.37 -5.69 -5.33
CA GLN A 17 17.79 -4.67 -6.27
C GLN A 17 16.69 -4.34 -7.29
N ILE A 18 15.99 -5.36 -7.79
CA ILE A 18 14.88 -5.17 -8.73
C ILE A 18 13.76 -4.36 -8.07
N LEU A 19 13.39 -4.71 -6.85
CA LEU A 19 12.33 -4.02 -6.11
C LEU A 19 12.72 -2.59 -5.76
N ASP A 20 13.98 -2.34 -5.45
CA ASP A 20 14.46 -0.99 -5.16
C ASP A 20 14.55 -0.11 -6.41
N ALA A 21 14.59 -0.70 -7.59
CA ALA A 21 14.53 0.03 -8.86
C ALA A 21 13.10 0.39 -9.27
N CYS A 22 12.08 -0.19 -8.62
CA CYS A 22 10.68 0.12 -8.90
C CYS A 22 10.30 1.51 -8.42
N VAL A 23 9.47 2.21 -9.20
CA VAL A 23 8.98 3.55 -8.83
C VAL A 23 7.83 3.50 -7.83
N ASN A 24 7.16 2.36 -7.73
CA ASN A 24 6.04 2.18 -6.81
C ASN A 24 6.53 1.62 -5.47
N GLY A 25 5.84 1.96 -4.39
CA GLY A 25 6.12 1.37 -3.09
C GLY A 25 5.75 -0.10 -3.08
N VAL A 26 6.65 -0.95 -2.58
CA VAL A 26 6.42 -2.39 -2.44
C VAL A 26 6.70 -2.81 -1.03
N THR A 27 5.75 -3.53 -0.44
CA THR A 27 5.89 -4.10 0.91
C THR A 27 5.54 -5.57 0.91
N LEU A 28 6.21 -6.32 1.78
CA LEU A 28 5.80 -7.68 2.14
C LEU A 28 5.45 -7.71 3.61
N SER A 29 4.31 -8.33 3.92
CA SER A 29 3.87 -8.56 5.30
C SER A 29 3.78 -10.06 5.58
N ASP A 30 4.09 -10.47 6.81
CA ASP A 30 4.04 -11.86 7.21
C ASP A 30 2.82 -12.13 8.10
N PRO A 31 1.77 -12.79 7.56
CA PRO A 31 0.55 -13.05 8.31
C PRO A 31 0.72 -14.08 9.45
N ASP A 32 1.82 -14.83 9.46
CA ASP A 32 2.08 -15.81 10.51
C ASP A 32 2.70 -15.19 11.76
N LEU A 33 3.18 -13.95 11.65
CA LEU A 33 3.70 -13.20 12.79
C LEU A 33 2.59 -12.37 13.44
N PRO A 34 2.70 -12.09 14.75
CA PRO A 34 1.69 -11.27 15.43
C PRO A 34 1.46 -9.93 14.73
N ASP A 35 0.18 -9.64 14.43
CA ASP A 35 -0.27 -8.39 13.80
C ASP A 35 0.23 -8.19 12.36
N SER A 36 0.62 -9.26 11.67
CA SER A 36 1.03 -9.23 10.26
C SER A 36 1.99 -8.07 9.95
N PRO A 37 3.18 -8.05 10.53
CA PRO A 37 4.11 -6.94 10.36
C PRO A 37 4.71 -6.91 8.96
N ILE A 38 5.11 -5.71 8.54
CA ILE A 38 5.92 -5.53 7.33
C ILE A 38 7.30 -6.13 7.61
N ILE A 39 7.76 -7.00 6.73
CA ILE A 39 9.07 -7.63 6.81
C ILE A 39 10.01 -7.15 5.71
N TYR A 40 9.48 -6.48 4.71
CA TYR A 40 10.26 -5.87 3.64
C TYR A 40 9.54 -4.63 3.13
N ALA A 41 10.29 -3.58 2.86
CA ALA A 41 9.81 -2.39 2.17
C ALA A 41 10.91 -1.91 1.22
N ASN A 42 10.54 -1.52 0.01
CA ASN A 42 11.51 -1.04 -0.95
C ASN A 42 11.79 0.46 -0.75
N LYS A 43 12.76 0.97 -1.49
CA LYS A 43 13.19 2.36 -1.41
C LYS A 43 12.06 3.34 -1.76
N ALA A 44 11.26 3.02 -2.77
CA ALA A 44 10.14 3.87 -3.17
C ALA A 44 9.11 4.04 -2.03
N PHE A 45 8.88 2.99 -1.25
CA PHE A 45 8.00 3.07 -0.09
C PHE A 45 8.57 3.98 1.01
N GLU A 46 9.87 3.92 1.24
CA GLU A 46 10.54 4.84 2.17
C GLU A 46 10.36 6.29 1.72
N GLU A 47 10.60 6.57 0.46
CA GLU A 47 10.47 7.92 -0.10
C GLU A 47 9.02 8.42 -0.05
N MET A 48 8.07 7.55 -0.38
CA MET A 48 6.64 7.87 -0.36
C MET A 48 6.14 8.18 1.04
N SER A 49 6.51 7.34 2.00
CA SER A 49 6.01 7.44 3.38
C SER A 49 6.79 8.42 4.24
N GLY A 50 8.03 8.70 3.88
CA GLY A 50 8.93 9.53 4.68
C GLY A 50 9.55 8.80 5.85
N TYR A 51 9.27 7.52 6.03
CA TYR A 51 9.84 6.70 7.10
C TYR A 51 11.05 5.94 6.60
N ALA A 52 12.06 5.79 7.45
CA ALA A 52 13.19 4.94 7.16
C ALA A 52 12.83 3.46 7.34
N GLN A 53 13.59 2.57 6.74
CA GLN A 53 13.31 1.14 6.76
C GLN A 53 13.24 0.57 8.17
N ASP A 54 14.13 0.99 9.06
CA ASP A 54 14.13 0.56 10.46
C ASP A 54 12.89 1.05 11.24
N GLU A 55 12.26 2.13 10.78
CA GLU A 55 11.00 2.62 11.35
C GLU A 55 9.79 1.88 10.80
N ILE A 56 9.90 1.27 9.63
CA ILE A 56 8.81 0.57 8.93
C ILE A 56 8.73 -0.90 9.34
N LEU A 57 9.85 -1.58 9.36
CA LEU A 57 9.91 -3.02 9.61
C LEU A 57 9.40 -3.37 11.01
N GLY A 58 8.63 -4.45 11.08
CA GLY A 58 8.03 -4.90 12.33
C GLY A 58 6.70 -4.27 12.68
N ARG A 59 6.21 -3.34 11.87
CA ARG A 59 4.92 -2.69 12.07
C ARG A 59 3.88 -3.19 11.07
N ASN A 60 2.63 -3.22 11.50
CA ASN A 60 1.53 -3.41 10.57
C ASN A 60 1.37 -2.14 9.72
N CYS A 61 1.07 -2.30 8.44
CA CYS A 61 0.99 -1.18 7.49
C CYS A 61 -0.07 -0.13 7.84
N ARG A 62 -1.02 -0.43 8.72
CA ARG A 62 -2.03 0.54 9.17
C ARG A 62 -1.44 1.74 9.92
N PHE A 63 -0.16 1.69 10.31
CA PHE A 63 0.47 2.86 10.95
C PHE A 63 0.43 4.10 10.05
N LEU A 64 0.36 3.92 8.74
CA LEU A 64 0.22 5.02 7.79
C LEU A 64 -1.14 5.72 7.86
N GLN A 65 -2.13 5.11 8.50
CA GLN A 65 -3.45 5.72 8.67
C GLN A 65 -3.47 6.75 9.81
N GLY A 66 -2.51 6.70 10.70
CA GLY A 66 -2.48 7.54 11.89
C GLY A 66 -3.75 7.38 12.71
N ASN A 67 -4.41 8.49 13.02
CA ASN A 67 -5.69 8.50 13.75
C ASN A 67 -6.91 8.42 12.82
N ASP A 68 -6.71 8.44 11.51
CA ASP A 68 -7.78 8.44 10.50
C ASP A 68 -8.21 7.01 10.19
N ARG A 69 -8.89 6.39 11.15
CA ARG A 69 -9.31 4.99 11.10
C ARG A 69 -10.73 4.79 10.57
N ASP A 70 -11.46 5.87 10.34
CA ASP A 70 -12.84 5.83 9.83
C ASP A 70 -12.81 6.00 8.31
N GLN A 71 -12.45 4.92 7.63
CA GLN A 71 -12.37 4.86 6.17
C GLN A 71 -13.16 3.64 5.69
N GLU A 72 -14.07 3.85 4.74
CA GLU A 72 -14.94 2.78 4.23
C GLU A 72 -14.14 1.61 3.62
N CYS A 73 -13.04 1.90 2.96
CA CYS A 73 -12.22 0.89 2.31
C CYS A 73 -11.56 -0.09 3.29
N LEU A 74 -11.49 0.22 4.58
CA LEU A 74 -10.91 -0.68 5.57
C LEU A 74 -11.72 -1.97 5.71
N ALA A 75 -13.03 -1.90 5.53
CA ALA A 75 -13.89 -3.08 5.51
C ALA A 75 -13.55 -4.00 4.34
N THR A 76 -13.28 -3.42 3.17
CA THR A 76 -12.86 -4.16 1.98
C THR A 76 -11.55 -4.91 2.21
N ILE A 77 -10.58 -4.26 2.84
CA ILE A 77 -9.30 -4.89 3.18
C ILE A 77 -9.51 -6.06 4.15
N ARG A 78 -10.26 -5.83 5.22
CA ARG A 78 -10.53 -6.87 6.22
C ARG A 78 -11.20 -8.09 5.61
N GLU A 79 -12.19 -7.86 4.74
CA GLU A 79 -12.90 -8.94 4.07
C GLU A 79 -11.97 -9.71 3.13
N ALA A 80 -11.15 -9.02 2.35
CA ALA A 80 -10.20 -9.67 1.45
C ALA A 80 -9.18 -10.52 2.22
N LEU A 81 -8.61 -9.97 3.30
CA LEU A 81 -7.65 -10.71 4.13
C LEU A 81 -8.29 -11.95 4.77
N ALA A 82 -9.54 -11.85 5.23
CA ALA A 82 -10.26 -12.99 5.81
C ALA A 82 -10.48 -14.10 4.81
N LYS A 83 -10.60 -13.77 3.53
CA LYS A 83 -10.82 -14.73 2.44
C LYS A 83 -9.54 -15.13 1.70
N ASN A 84 -8.39 -14.63 2.13
CA ASN A 84 -7.12 -14.77 1.42
C ASN A 84 -7.22 -14.34 -0.05
N ALA A 85 -7.91 -13.23 -0.28
CA ALA A 85 -8.17 -12.69 -1.60
C ALA A 85 -7.38 -11.40 -1.84
N ALA A 86 -7.21 -11.05 -3.11
CA ALA A 86 -6.62 -9.78 -3.51
C ALA A 86 -7.67 -8.65 -3.44
N CYS A 87 -7.22 -7.43 -3.19
CA CYS A 87 -8.07 -6.25 -3.28
C CYS A 87 -7.25 -5.02 -3.69
N VAL A 88 -7.96 -4.01 -4.19
CA VAL A 88 -7.39 -2.70 -4.51
C VAL A 88 -8.28 -1.65 -3.87
N VAL A 89 -7.69 -0.79 -3.06
CA VAL A 89 -8.41 0.29 -2.38
C VAL A 89 -7.59 1.57 -2.45
N THR A 90 -8.25 2.71 -2.25
CA THR A 90 -7.56 4.00 -2.09
C THR A 90 -7.75 4.47 -0.66
N LEU A 91 -6.64 4.58 0.05
CA LEU A 91 -6.58 4.96 1.46
C LEU A 91 -6.12 6.41 1.61
N ARG A 92 -6.66 7.07 2.64
CA ARG A 92 -6.01 8.25 3.17
C ARG A 92 -4.88 7.79 4.06
N ASN A 93 -3.65 8.15 3.70
CA ASN A 93 -2.46 7.85 4.48
C ASN A 93 -1.73 9.14 4.82
N TYR A 94 -0.82 9.05 5.75
CA TYR A 94 -0.08 10.21 6.27
C TYR A 94 1.40 9.89 6.30
N ARG A 95 2.20 10.77 5.69
CA ARG A 95 3.66 10.67 5.74
C ARG A 95 4.16 10.94 7.15
N LYS A 96 5.42 10.69 7.40
CA LYS A 96 6.04 10.96 8.71
C LYS A 96 5.85 12.40 9.17
N ASN A 97 5.81 13.35 8.23
CA ASN A 97 5.58 14.77 8.52
C ASN A 97 4.10 15.14 8.65
N ASN A 98 3.21 14.17 8.74
CA ASN A 98 1.75 14.32 8.79
C ASN A 98 1.10 14.84 7.51
N GLU A 99 1.81 14.91 6.41
CA GLU A 99 1.21 15.27 5.13
C GLU A 99 0.28 14.15 4.65
N LEU A 100 -0.97 14.50 4.36
CA LEU A 100 -1.95 13.58 3.78
C LEU A 100 -1.55 13.22 2.35
N PHE A 101 -1.58 11.95 2.04
CA PHE A 101 -1.51 11.48 0.66
C PHE A 101 -2.53 10.37 0.42
N LEU A 102 -2.98 10.25 -0.82
CA LEU A 102 -3.91 9.22 -1.22
C LEU A 102 -3.11 8.06 -1.79
N ASN A 103 -3.24 6.91 -1.17
CA ASN A 103 -2.50 5.69 -1.51
C ASN A 103 -3.44 4.68 -2.15
N ARG A 104 -3.27 4.44 -3.45
CA ARG A 104 -3.93 3.31 -4.10
C ARG A 104 -3.12 2.07 -3.76
N LEU A 105 -3.66 1.25 -2.89
CA LEU A 105 -3.01 0.06 -2.38
C LEU A 105 -3.60 -1.18 -3.03
N SER A 106 -2.74 -1.94 -3.69
CA SER A 106 -3.06 -3.27 -4.19
C SER A 106 -2.47 -4.29 -3.22
N ILE A 107 -3.29 -5.15 -2.65
CA ILE A 107 -2.87 -6.21 -1.75
C ILE A 107 -3.19 -7.54 -2.41
N ARG A 108 -2.23 -8.46 -2.40
CA ARG A 108 -2.46 -9.83 -2.89
C ARG A 108 -1.71 -10.84 -2.04
N PRO A 109 -2.30 -12.02 -1.82
CA PRO A 109 -1.58 -13.10 -1.16
C PRO A 109 -0.51 -13.69 -2.08
N LEU A 110 0.63 -14.01 -1.51
CA LEU A 110 1.66 -14.83 -2.15
C LEU A 110 1.59 -16.23 -1.54
N VAL A 111 1.51 -17.21 -2.38
CA VAL A 111 1.25 -18.60 -1.93
C VAL A 111 2.42 -19.51 -2.28
N ASP A 112 2.56 -20.60 -1.52
CA ASP A 112 3.48 -21.68 -1.82
C ASP A 112 2.87 -22.65 -2.87
N ARG A 113 3.57 -23.75 -3.13
CA ARG A 113 3.11 -24.76 -4.12
C ARG A 113 1.83 -25.45 -3.69
N ASP A 114 1.56 -25.50 -2.38
CA ASP A 114 0.37 -26.12 -1.82
C ASP A 114 -0.78 -25.12 -1.64
N ASN A 115 -0.63 -23.91 -2.21
CA ASN A 115 -1.61 -22.83 -2.15
C ASN A 115 -1.81 -22.25 -0.75
N ASN A 116 -0.84 -22.40 0.14
CA ASN A 116 -0.86 -21.75 1.46
C ASN A 116 -0.29 -20.35 1.35
N VAL A 117 -0.95 -19.38 1.99
CA VAL A 117 -0.48 -17.99 2.02
C VAL A 117 0.79 -17.91 2.87
N ILE A 118 1.87 -17.44 2.27
CA ILE A 118 3.15 -17.23 2.96
C ILE A 118 3.38 -15.76 3.31
N TYR A 119 3.02 -14.85 2.41
CA TYR A 119 3.13 -13.40 2.61
C TYR A 119 1.97 -12.68 1.96
N TYR A 120 1.79 -11.42 2.31
CA TYR A 120 0.96 -10.49 1.54
C TYR A 120 1.87 -9.47 0.87
N LEU A 121 1.68 -9.30 -0.44
CA LEU A 121 2.35 -8.29 -1.23
C LEU A 121 1.48 -7.04 -1.28
N GLY A 122 2.03 -5.90 -0.87
CA GLY A 122 1.39 -4.61 -1.04
C GLY A 122 2.14 -3.80 -2.10
N VAL A 123 1.40 -3.25 -3.05
CA VAL A 123 1.95 -2.30 -4.02
C VAL A 123 1.22 -0.99 -3.85
N GLN A 124 1.96 0.07 -3.56
CA GLN A 124 1.43 1.38 -3.25
C GLN A 124 1.70 2.37 -4.38
N TYR A 125 0.67 3.12 -4.73
CA TYR A 125 0.74 4.22 -5.71
C TYR A 125 0.25 5.50 -5.04
N ASP A 126 1.08 6.53 -5.02
CA ASP A 126 0.64 7.85 -4.57
C ASP A 126 -0.17 8.48 -5.70
N VAL A 127 -1.48 8.52 -5.54
CA VAL A 127 -2.41 9.05 -6.54
C VAL A 127 -2.95 10.44 -6.16
N THR A 128 -2.30 11.09 -5.20
CA THR A 128 -2.76 12.39 -4.69
C THR A 128 -2.92 13.42 -5.80
N ASN A 129 -1.92 13.57 -6.65
CA ASN A 129 -1.95 14.56 -7.72
C ASN A 129 -3.00 14.23 -8.79
N GLU A 130 -3.16 12.95 -9.12
CA GLU A 130 -4.18 12.52 -10.08
C GLU A 130 -5.59 12.82 -9.58
N VAL A 131 -5.86 12.51 -8.32
CA VAL A 131 -7.19 12.75 -7.72
C VAL A 131 -7.47 14.24 -7.61
N ARG A 132 -6.51 15.03 -7.15
CA ARG A 132 -6.66 16.49 -7.06
C ARG A 132 -6.91 17.11 -8.42
N ALA A 133 -6.18 16.68 -9.45
CA ALA A 133 -6.38 17.17 -10.81
C ALA A 133 -7.77 16.84 -11.34
N ARG A 134 -8.26 15.63 -11.07
CA ARG A 134 -9.61 15.20 -11.48
C ARG A 134 -10.68 16.04 -10.79
N GLU A 135 -10.55 16.26 -9.50
CA GLU A 135 -11.49 17.08 -8.73
C GLU A 135 -11.52 18.52 -9.23
N GLU A 136 -10.37 19.08 -9.58
CA GLU A 136 -10.28 20.43 -10.12
C GLU A 136 -10.97 20.53 -11.49
N ILE A 137 -10.77 19.54 -12.37
CA ILE A 137 -11.44 19.48 -13.68
C ILE A 137 -12.95 19.40 -13.51
N GLU A 138 -13.44 18.55 -12.61
CA GLU A 138 -14.87 18.41 -12.34
C GLU A 138 -15.47 19.72 -11.83
N LYS A 139 -14.76 20.41 -10.94
CA LYS A 139 -15.18 21.69 -10.40
C LYS A 139 -15.26 22.75 -11.50
N LEU A 140 -14.27 22.83 -12.38
CA LEU A 140 -14.25 23.76 -13.49
C LEU A 140 -15.38 23.47 -14.48
N ASN A 141 -15.62 22.22 -14.80
CA ASN A 141 -16.72 21.81 -15.68
C ASN A 141 -18.07 22.19 -15.10
N PHE A 142 -18.27 21.98 -13.81
CA PHE A 142 -19.50 22.39 -13.11
C PHE A 142 -19.73 23.90 -13.20
N GLU A 143 -18.69 24.70 -13.00
CA GLU A 143 -18.78 26.17 -13.11
C GLU A 143 -19.11 26.62 -14.54
N ILE A 144 -18.53 25.95 -15.55
CA ILE A 144 -18.81 26.24 -16.97
C ILE A 144 -20.26 25.92 -17.27
N GLU A 145 -20.78 24.77 -16.87
CA GLU A 145 -22.19 24.39 -17.08
C GLU A 145 -23.14 25.35 -16.40
N LYS A 146 -22.83 25.78 -15.18
CA LYS A 146 -23.61 26.74 -14.43
C LYS A 146 -23.69 28.09 -15.13
N ARG A 147 -22.58 28.56 -15.71
CA ARG A 147 -22.55 29.82 -16.48
C ARG A 147 -23.30 29.71 -17.80
N ALA A 148 -23.20 28.57 -18.46
CA ALA A 148 -23.89 28.33 -19.73
C ALA A 148 -25.41 28.21 -19.58
N GLY A 149 -25.90 27.75 -18.40
CA GLY A 149 -27.32 27.63 -18.08
C GLY A 149 -27.96 28.88 -17.51
N ALA A 150 -27.20 29.95 -17.34
CA ALA A 150 -27.71 31.20 -16.77
C ALA A 150 -28.40 32.10 -17.82
#